data_bc7943d9db3a5156705583ef448680e1
#
_entry.id   bc7943d9db3a5156705583ef448680e1
#
_cell.length_a   1.000
_cell.length_b   1.000
_cell.length_c   1.000
_cell.angle_alpha   90.00
_cell.angle_beta   90.00
_cell.angle_gamma   90.00
#
_symmetry.space_group_name_H-M   'P 1'
#
loop_
_entity.id
_entity.type
_entity.pdbx_description
1 polymer ?
#
loop_
_entity_poly.entity_id
_entity_poly.type
_entity_poly.pdbx_seq_one_letter_code
_entity_poly.pdbx_strand_id
1 'polypeptide(L)'
;MTPKQYFEIVPSRLNMGIRSELYFINEFTFAVAVILSAQATDKKVNEVTPALFQIAPTPAKMIALGIDALKQHIRVISFFNNKAKSIIGLASQLMEYDGNDDINYKFPAKFHNRDELMKLPGIGQKTANVVMNVLWDAPNIGVDTHVFRNAHRYGWVGADANTPERVESELLKKIPKKYHAICNHVMVLHGRYICRALRPKCAECPVAHICTARDKTI
;
A
#
# COMPACT_ATOMS: atom_id res chain seq x y z
N MET A 1 -7.23 15.38 -19.15
CA MET A 1 -7.15 13.90 -19.12
C MET A 1 -8.19 13.35 -18.15
N THR A 2 -9.08 12.44 -18.60
CA THR A 2 -10.05 11.80 -17.71
C THR A 2 -9.44 10.60 -16.97
N PRO A 3 -9.95 10.23 -15.77
CA PRO A 3 -9.49 9.00 -15.11
C PRO A 3 -9.65 7.75 -15.96
N LYS A 4 -10.76 7.62 -16.71
CA LYS A 4 -11.00 6.48 -17.61
C LYS A 4 -9.85 6.33 -18.63
N GLN A 5 -9.53 7.38 -19.38
CA GLN A 5 -8.42 7.38 -20.34
C GLN A 5 -7.07 6.98 -19.70
N TYR A 6 -6.81 7.51 -18.51
CA TYR A 6 -5.59 7.19 -17.76
C TYR A 6 -5.48 5.70 -17.43
N PHE A 7 -6.53 5.12 -16.82
CA PHE A 7 -6.52 3.70 -16.42
C PHE A 7 -6.64 2.72 -17.58
N GLU A 8 -7.03 3.16 -18.76
CA GLU A 8 -7.01 2.35 -19.99
C GLU A 8 -5.61 2.31 -20.64
N ILE A 9 -4.79 3.36 -20.45
CA ILE A 9 -3.49 3.51 -21.12
C ILE A 9 -2.33 3.10 -20.20
N VAL A 10 -2.28 3.64 -18.98
CA VAL A 10 -1.09 3.53 -18.12
C VAL A 10 -0.77 2.11 -17.69
N PRO A 11 -1.72 1.28 -17.22
CA PRO A 11 -1.41 -0.09 -16.78
C PRO A 11 -0.80 -0.96 -17.87
N SER A 12 -1.33 -0.89 -19.08
CA SER A 12 -0.85 -1.69 -20.22
C SER A 12 0.56 -1.28 -20.67
N ARG A 13 0.91 0.00 -20.55
CA ARG A 13 2.19 0.55 -20.99
C ARG A 13 3.31 0.39 -19.95
N LEU A 14 2.97 0.30 -18.69
CA LEU A 14 3.94 0.13 -17.60
C LEU A 14 4.13 -1.34 -17.16
N ASN A 15 3.54 -2.28 -17.88
CA ASN A 15 3.61 -3.74 -17.60
C ASN A 15 3.29 -4.08 -16.12
N MET A 16 2.19 -3.50 -15.61
CA MET A 16 1.80 -3.56 -14.20
C MET A 16 1.08 -4.87 -13.86
N GLY A 17 1.79 -6.00 -13.96
CA GLY A 17 1.22 -7.33 -13.65
C GLY A 17 1.16 -7.68 -12.16
N ILE A 18 1.83 -6.92 -11.29
CA ILE A 18 1.96 -7.24 -9.86
C ILE A 18 1.20 -6.21 -9.04
N ARG A 19 0.30 -6.66 -8.15
CA ARG A 19 -0.52 -5.80 -7.28
C ARG A 19 0.27 -5.10 -6.16
N SER A 20 1.43 -5.62 -5.81
CA SER A 20 2.34 -5.07 -4.81
C SER A 20 3.77 -5.45 -5.15
N GLU A 21 4.72 -4.53 -4.93
CA GLU A 21 6.16 -4.82 -5.03
C GLU A 21 6.72 -5.44 -3.73
N LEU A 22 5.92 -5.45 -2.63
CA LEU A 22 6.32 -6.04 -1.35
C LEU A 22 6.33 -7.57 -1.44
N TYR A 23 7.39 -8.18 -0.90
CA TYR A 23 7.46 -9.64 -0.74
C TYR A 23 6.58 -10.10 0.43
N PHE A 24 5.76 -11.11 0.20
CA PHE A 24 4.93 -11.77 1.22
C PHE A 24 4.59 -13.21 0.77
N ILE A 25 4.13 -14.04 1.70
CA ILE A 25 3.76 -15.45 1.46
C ILE A 25 2.32 -15.78 1.84
N ASN A 26 1.70 -14.96 2.70
CA ASN A 26 0.30 -15.09 3.13
C ASN A 26 -0.26 -13.72 3.54
N GLU A 27 -1.53 -13.64 3.93
CA GLU A 27 -2.17 -12.36 4.27
C GLU A 27 -1.57 -11.71 5.53
N PHE A 28 -1.16 -12.49 6.54
CA PHE A 28 -0.47 -11.96 7.73
C PHE A 28 0.86 -11.29 7.35
N THR A 29 1.70 -11.99 6.62
CA THR A 29 3.01 -11.47 6.19
C THR A 29 2.87 -10.27 5.25
N PHE A 30 1.79 -10.20 4.47
CA PHE A 30 1.47 -9.01 3.69
C PHE A 30 1.20 -7.80 4.61
N ALA A 31 0.34 -7.96 5.63
CA ALA A 31 0.08 -6.88 6.59
C ALA A 31 1.36 -6.44 7.31
N VAL A 32 2.22 -7.37 7.70
CA VAL A 32 3.54 -7.09 8.29
C VAL A 32 4.41 -6.28 7.32
N ALA A 33 4.49 -6.68 6.05
CA ALA A 33 5.27 -5.96 5.03
C ALA A 33 4.73 -4.53 4.81
N VAL A 34 3.40 -4.34 4.81
CA VAL A 34 2.79 -3.00 4.69
C VAL A 34 3.09 -2.13 5.92
N ILE A 35 3.05 -2.70 7.14
CA ILE A 35 3.47 -1.97 8.37
C ILE A 35 4.94 -1.55 8.25
N LEU A 36 5.81 -2.45 7.77
CA LEU A 36 7.22 -2.15 7.59
C LEU A 36 7.46 -1.06 6.52
N SER A 37 6.63 -0.98 5.50
CA SER A 37 6.77 0.00 4.41
C SER A 37 6.39 1.44 4.80
N ALA A 38 5.74 1.66 5.93
CA ALA A 38 5.46 3.01 6.43
C ALA A 38 6.77 3.81 6.61
N GLN A 39 6.95 4.90 5.84
CA GLN A 39 8.18 5.72 5.83
C GLN A 39 9.47 4.90 5.52
N ALA A 40 9.36 3.83 4.76
CA ALA A 40 10.47 3.05 4.22
C ALA A 40 10.19 2.69 2.76
N THR A 41 11.24 2.46 1.97
CA THR A 41 11.07 2.02 0.59
C THR A 41 10.78 0.53 0.53
N ASP A 42 9.97 0.09 -0.46
CA ASP A 42 9.67 -1.32 -0.68
C ASP A 42 10.96 -2.15 -0.87
N LYS A 43 11.97 -1.57 -1.51
CA LYS A 43 13.29 -2.20 -1.64
C LYS A 43 13.89 -2.56 -0.29
N LYS A 44 13.93 -1.61 0.68
CA LYS A 44 14.43 -1.87 2.04
C LYS A 44 13.60 -2.89 2.79
N VAL A 45 12.27 -2.88 2.60
CA VAL A 45 11.37 -3.88 3.20
C VAL A 45 11.70 -5.26 2.63
N ASN A 46 11.86 -5.38 1.32
CA ASN A 46 12.18 -6.64 0.65
C ASN A 46 13.60 -7.14 0.92
N GLU A 47 14.50 -6.32 1.46
CA GLU A 47 15.81 -6.77 1.94
C GLU A 47 15.70 -7.60 3.24
N VAL A 48 14.67 -7.37 4.06
CA VAL A 48 14.52 -8.03 5.38
C VAL A 48 13.42 -9.08 5.43
N THR A 49 12.35 -8.91 4.64
CA THR A 49 11.15 -9.74 4.75
C THR A 49 11.35 -11.18 4.32
N PRO A 50 12.17 -11.55 3.30
CA PRO A 50 12.37 -12.95 2.95
C PRO A 50 12.95 -13.77 4.10
N ALA A 51 14.00 -13.28 4.76
CA ALA A 51 14.62 -13.97 5.89
C ALA A 51 13.68 -14.02 7.10
N LEU A 52 12.98 -12.91 7.39
CA LEU A 52 12.01 -12.84 8.49
C LEU A 52 10.86 -13.84 8.28
N PHE A 53 10.29 -13.92 7.09
CA PHE A 53 9.13 -14.76 6.81
C PHE A 53 9.47 -16.26 6.64
N GLN A 54 10.74 -16.61 6.46
CA GLN A 54 11.18 -17.99 6.57
C GLN A 54 11.09 -18.52 8.00
N ILE A 55 11.40 -17.68 9.01
CA ILE A 55 11.41 -18.07 10.42
C ILE A 55 10.09 -17.79 11.14
N ALA A 56 9.39 -16.74 10.77
CA ALA A 56 8.15 -16.29 11.41
C ALA A 56 7.04 -15.98 10.39
N PRO A 57 6.56 -16.99 9.62
CA PRO A 57 5.54 -16.80 8.58
C PRO A 57 4.11 -16.66 9.11
N THR A 58 3.86 -16.97 10.38
CA THR A 58 2.52 -17.01 10.99
C THR A 58 2.47 -16.15 12.24
N PRO A 59 1.27 -15.76 12.73
CA PRO A 59 1.13 -15.01 13.97
C PRO A 59 1.79 -15.70 15.16
N ALA A 60 1.58 -17.00 15.37
CA ALA A 60 2.18 -17.72 16.50
C ALA A 60 3.71 -17.76 16.41
N LYS A 61 4.27 -18.01 15.23
CA LYS A 61 5.74 -18.00 15.03
C LYS A 61 6.33 -16.60 15.20
N MET A 62 5.61 -15.55 14.84
CA MET A 62 6.04 -14.17 15.06
C MET A 62 6.09 -13.83 16.56
N ILE A 63 5.11 -14.28 17.34
CA ILE A 63 5.11 -14.15 18.81
C ILE A 63 6.27 -14.95 19.41
N ALA A 64 6.47 -16.19 18.98
CA ALA A 64 7.54 -17.06 19.47
C ALA A 64 8.94 -16.51 19.16
N LEU A 65 9.13 -15.83 18.01
CA LEU A 65 10.37 -15.13 17.67
C LEU A 65 10.72 -14.06 18.73
N GLY A 66 9.70 -13.39 19.26
CA GLY A 66 9.84 -12.37 20.26
C GLY A 66 10.28 -11.01 19.72
N ILE A 67 9.98 -9.96 20.51
CA ILE A 67 10.15 -8.57 20.06
C ILE A 67 11.62 -8.20 19.82
N ASP A 68 12.56 -8.71 20.61
CA ASP A 68 13.96 -8.30 20.50
C ASP A 68 14.65 -8.96 19.30
N ALA A 69 14.35 -10.23 19.02
CA ALA A 69 14.81 -10.88 17.78
C ALA A 69 14.19 -10.22 16.55
N LEU A 70 12.88 -9.89 16.58
CA LEU A 70 12.22 -9.16 15.50
C LEU A 70 12.91 -7.81 15.23
N LYS A 71 13.23 -7.03 16.27
CA LYS A 71 13.97 -5.76 16.15
C LYS A 71 15.31 -5.95 15.43
N GLN A 72 16.05 -7.03 15.74
CA GLN A 72 17.32 -7.31 15.07
C GLN A 72 17.13 -7.54 13.55
N HIS A 73 16.09 -8.30 13.16
CA HIS A 73 15.79 -8.54 11.76
C HIS A 73 15.41 -7.27 10.99
N ILE A 74 14.69 -6.33 11.63
CA ILE A 74 14.15 -5.14 10.96
C ILE A 74 14.89 -3.84 11.31
N ARG A 75 16.08 -3.90 11.95
CA ARG A 75 16.83 -2.73 12.46
C ARG A 75 17.17 -1.67 11.39
N VAL A 76 17.24 -2.06 10.12
CA VAL A 76 17.51 -1.15 8.99
C VAL A 76 16.27 -0.37 8.54
N ILE A 77 15.09 -0.74 9.05
CA ILE A 77 13.81 -0.09 8.75
C ILE A 77 13.61 1.10 9.69
N SER A 78 13.20 2.24 9.13
CA SER A 78 12.88 3.43 9.93
C SER A 78 11.80 3.12 10.98
N PHE A 79 11.97 3.65 12.20
CA PHE A 79 11.04 3.45 13.33
C PHE A 79 10.83 1.97 13.72
N PHE A 80 11.83 1.13 13.53
CA PHE A 80 11.76 -0.31 13.74
C PHE A 80 11.26 -0.71 15.13
N ASN A 81 11.58 0.05 16.19
CA ASN A 81 11.12 -0.22 17.57
C ASN A 81 9.59 -0.18 17.68
N ASN A 82 8.95 0.86 17.12
CA ASN A 82 7.49 0.99 17.15
C ASN A 82 6.84 -0.03 16.22
N LYS A 83 7.44 -0.29 15.06
CA LYS A 83 6.96 -1.30 14.11
C LYS A 83 7.03 -2.71 14.71
N ALA A 84 8.11 -3.05 15.42
CA ALA A 84 8.20 -4.33 16.11
C ALA A 84 7.10 -4.50 17.16
N LYS A 85 6.81 -3.46 17.96
CA LYS A 85 5.68 -3.47 18.90
C LYS A 85 4.35 -3.69 18.20
N SER A 86 4.11 -2.97 17.11
CA SER A 86 2.89 -3.11 16.30
C SER A 86 2.74 -4.50 15.71
N ILE A 87 3.81 -5.09 15.17
CA ILE A 87 3.79 -6.44 14.55
C ILE A 87 3.51 -7.52 15.60
N ILE A 88 4.17 -7.47 16.76
CA ILE A 88 3.89 -8.41 17.85
C ILE A 88 2.46 -8.23 18.37
N GLY A 89 2.00 -6.98 18.54
CA GLY A 89 0.62 -6.71 18.94
C GLY A 89 -0.41 -7.20 17.93
N LEU A 90 -0.17 -7.01 16.62
CA LEU A 90 -0.99 -7.57 15.55
C LEU A 90 -1.07 -9.10 15.65
N ALA A 91 0.08 -9.75 15.75
CA ALA A 91 0.16 -11.21 15.86
C ALA A 91 -0.59 -11.72 17.09
N SER A 92 -0.43 -11.06 18.25
CA SER A 92 -1.11 -11.43 19.51
C SER A 92 -2.63 -11.32 19.40
N GLN A 93 -3.15 -10.20 18.83
CA GLN A 93 -4.60 -10.04 18.68
C GLN A 93 -5.22 -11.02 17.69
N LEU A 94 -4.50 -11.39 16.62
CA LEU A 94 -4.98 -12.40 15.69
C LEU A 94 -5.02 -13.78 16.34
N MET A 95 -3.98 -14.16 17.08
CA MET A 95 -3.95 -15.42 17.82
C MET A 95 -5.04 -15.49 18.92
N GLU A 96 -5.28 -14.39 19.63
CA GLU A 96 -6.36 -14.30 20.62
C GLU A 96 -7.74 -14.44 19.96
N TYR A 97 -7.91 -13.97 18.74
CA TYR A 97 -9.19 -13.99 18.04
C TYR A 97 -9.55 -15.38 17.48
N ASP A 98 -8.64 -16.04 16.77
CA ASP A 98 -8.95 -17.30 16.06
C ASP A 98 -8.00 -18.46 16.35
N GLY A 99 -6.84 -18.20 17.00
CA GLY A 99 -5.84 -19.22 17.30
C GLY A 99 -5.23 -19.90 16.07
N ASN A 100 -5.44 -19.33 14.87
CA ASN A 100 -5.02 -19.93 13.60
C ASN A 100 -3.52 -19.73 13.36
N ASP A 101 -2.77 -20.82 13.18
CA ASP A 101 -1.33 -20.83 12.86
C ASP A 101 -1.00 -21.52 11.52
N ASP A 102 -1.94 -21.54 10.58
CA ASP A 102 -1.71 -22.11 9.25
C ASP A 102 -0.68 -21.28 8.49
N ILE A 103 0.24 -21.95 7.79
CA ILE A 103 1.23 -21.30 6.90
C ILE A 103 0.56 -20.47 5.79
N ASN A 104 -0.64 -20.86 5.37
CA ASN A 104 -1.46 -20.12 4.41
C ASN A 104 -2.45 -19.17 5.11
N TYR A 105 -2.02 -18.55 6.22
CA TYR A 105 -2.86 -17.70 7.06
C TYR A 105 -3.70 -16.71 6.24
N LYS A 106 -5.00 -16.68 6.55
CA LYS A 106 -5.95 -15.70 6.02
C LYS A 106 -6.58 -14.94 7.17
N PHE A 107 -6.82 -13.65 6.98
CA PHE A 107 -7.55 -12.86 7.95
C PHE A 107 -8.97 -13.38 8.13
N PRO A 108 -9.46 -13.50 9.38
CA PRO A 108 -10.87 -13.74 9.65
C PRO A 108 -11.78 -12.74 8.97
N ALA A 109 -12.95 -13.18 8.49
CA ALA A 109 -13.91 -12.36 7.76
C ALA A 109 -14.30 -11.06 8.48
N LYS A 110 -14.27 -11.04 9.81
CA LYS A 110 -14.44 -9.84 10.63
C LYS A 110 -13.55 -8.70 10.19
N PHE A 111 -12.28 -8.99 9.86
CA PHE A 111 -11.28 -7.98 9.49
C PHE A 111 -11.32 -7.61 8.01
N HIS A 112 -12.22 -8.18 7.20
CA HIS A 112 -12.45 -7.72 5.82
C HIS A 112 -13.22 -6.38 5.75
N ASN A 113 -13.30 -5.69 6.86
CA ASN A 113 -13.89 -4.36 7.01
C ASN A 113 -12.81 -3.37 7.49
N ARG A 114 -12.78 -2.17 6.90
CA ARG A 114 -11.75 -1.15 7.20
C ARG A 114 -11.72 -0.77 8.68
N ASP A 115 -12.88 -0.54 9.28
CA ASP A 115 -12.96 -0.07 10.67
C ASP A 115 -12.49 -1.14 11.66
N GLU A 116 -12.80 -2.41 11.40
CA GLU A 116 -12.30 -3.53 12.21
C GLU A 116 -10.80 -3.77 11.99
N LEU A 117 -10.34 -3.67 10.73
CA LEU A 117 -8.93 -3.84 10.40
C LEU A 117 -8.06 -2.74 11.06
N MET A 118 -8.57 -1.52 11.13
CA MET A 118 -7.89 -0.38 11.78
C MET A 118 -7.79 -0.49 13.31
N LYS A 119 -8.54 -1.39 13.95
CA LYS A 119 -8.39 -1.67 15.39
C LYS A 119 -7.14 -2.51 15.68
N LEU A 120 -6.58 -3.17 14.67
CA LEU A 120 -5.38 -3.97 14.81
C LEU A 120 -4.11 -3.08 14.94
N PRO A 121 -3.15 -3.43 15.81
CA PRO A 121 -1.94 -2.66 16.03
C PRO A 121 -1.13 -2.43 14.74
N GLY A 122 -0.76 -1.19 14.50
CA GLY A 122 0.05 -0.79 13.34
C GLY A 122 -0.74 -0.62 12.04
N ILE A 123 -2.04 -0.84 12.05
CA ILE A 123 -2.90 -0.69 10.88
C ILE A 123 -3.69 0.64 10.97
N GLY A 124 -3.16 1.68 10.35
CA GLY A 124 -3.88 2.93 10.12
C GLY A 124 -4.70 2.88 8.82
N GLN A 125 -5.43 3.96 8.52
CA GLN A 125 -6.31 4.04 7.35
C GLN A 125 -5.61 3.68 6.03
N LYS A 126 -4.42 4.23 5.79
CA LYS A 126 -3.67 3.92 4.56
C LYS A 126 -3.29 2.44 4.50
N THR A 127 -2.79 1.88 5.60
CA THR A 127 -2.41 0.46 5.68
C THR A 127 -3.63 -0.43 5.44
N ALA A 128 -4.77 -0.13 6.08
CA ALA A 128 -6.01 -0.85 5.88
C ALA A 128 -6.46 -0.83 4.42
N ASN A 129 -6.46 0.36 3.78
CA ASN A 129 -6.83 0.48 2.38
C ASN A 129 -5.91 -0.34 1.45
N VAL A 130 -4.60 -0.33 1.68
CA VAL A 130 -3.64 -1.13 0.88
C VAL A 130 -3.86 -2.63 1.09
N VAL A 131 -4.01 -3.08 2.33
CA VAL A 131 -4.30 -4.48 2.65
C VAL A 131 -5.59 -4.93 1.95
N MET A 132 -6.68 -4.17 2.09
CA MET A 132 -7.98 -4.48 1.49
C MET A 132 -7.94 -4.50 -0.04
N ASN A 133 -7.21 -3.57 -0.67
CA ASN A 133 -7.08 -3.55 -2.13
C ASN A 133 -6.32 -4.77 -2.66
N VAL A 134 -5.17 -5.09 -2.04
CA VAL A 134 -4.29 -6.14 -2.56
C VAL A 134 -4.83 -7.54 -2.28
N LEU A 135 -5.36 -7.76 -1.07
CA LEU A 135 -5.82 -9.09 -0.66
C LEU A 135 -7.26 -9.40 -1.11
N TRP A 136 -8.14 -8.39 -1.11
CA TRP A 136 -9.59 -8.63 -1.28
C TRP A 136 -10.26 -7.79 -2.37
N ASP A 137 -9.50 -7.12 -3.24
CA ASP A 137 -10.05 -6.28 -4.32
C ASP A 137 -11.07 -5.22 -3.85
N ALA A 138 -10.94 -4.76 -2.61
CA ALA A 138 -11.88 -3.81 -2.04
C ALA A 138 -11.88 -2.50 -2.84
N PRO A 139 -13.05 -1.89 -3.10
CA PRO A 139 -13.17 -0.70 -3.95
C PRO A 139 -12.89 0.60 -3.16
N ASN A 140 -11.78 0.67 -2.45
CA ASN A 140 -11.26 1.85 -1.77
C ASN A 140 -9.98 2.34 -2.46
N ILE A 141 -9.53 3.54 -2.14
CA ILE A 141 -8.34 4.13 -2.74
C ILE A 141 -7.38 4.57 -1.62
N GLY A 142 -6.27 3.85 -1.47
CA GLY A 142 -5.21 4.27 -0.55
C GLY A 142 -4.51 5.51 -1.09
N VAL A 143 -4.59 6.64 -0.38
CA VAL A 143 -3.96 7.89 -0.80
C VAL A 143 -2.62 8.04 -0.09
N ASP A 144 -1.54 7.86 -0.83
CA ASP A 144 -0.19 8.20 -0.41
C ASP A 144 0.31 9.49 -1.08
N THR A 145 1.56 9.86 -0.87
CA THR A 145 2.15 11.06 -1.45
C THR A 145 2.17 11.05 -2.99
N HIS A 146 2.26 9.88 -3.63
CA HIS A 146 2.22 9.75 -5.08
C HIS A 146 0.80 9.93 -5.61
N VAL A 147 -0.18 9.25 -5.02
CA VAL A 147 -1.60 9.39 -5.37
C VAL A 147 -2.06 10.81 -5.13
N PHE A 148 -1.75 11.39 -3.96
CA PHE A 148 -2.09 12.76 -3.59
C PHE A 148 -1.57 13.76 -4.63
N ARG A 149 -0.27 13.74 -4.92
CA ARG A 149 0.35 14.63 -5.90
C ARG A 149 -0.24 14.48 -7.29
N ASN A 150 -0.39 13.24 -7.76
CA ASN A 150 -0.87 12.96 -9.10
C ASN A 150 -2.35 13.35 -9.27
N ALA A 151 -3.18 13.14 -8.26
CA ALA A 151 -4.59 13.55 -8.28
C ALA A 151 -4.74 15.06 -8.49
N HIS A 152 -3.94 15.87 -7.76
CA HIS A 152 -3.92 17.33 -7.94
C HIS A 152 -3.32 17.71 -9.29
N ARG A 153 -2.18 17.13 -9.67
CA ARG A 153 -1.50 17.42 -10.94
C ARG A 153 -2.38 17.15 -12.16
N TYR A 154 -3.23 16.12 -12.09
CA TYR A 154 -4.17 15.79 -13.17
C TYR A 154 -5.48 16.60 -13.11
N GLY A 155 -5.70 17.42 -12.10
CA GLY A 155 -6.94 18.13 -11.87
C GLY A 155 -8.13 17.20 -11.57
N TRP A 156 -7.86 16.07 -10.92
CA TRP A 156 -8.93 15.12 -10.55
C TRP A 156 -9.56 15.46 -9.21
N VAL A 157 -8.90 16.26 -8.41
CA VAL A 157 -9.39 16.76 -7.11
C VAL A 157 -9.28 18.26 -7.04
N GLY A 158 -10.10 18.88 -6.19
CA GLY A 158 -10.07 20.33 -5.94
C GLY A 158 -8.79 20.76 -5.22
N ALA A 159 -8.43 22.04 -5.35
CA ALA A 159 -7.28 22.61 -4.64
C ALA A 159 -7.45 22.59 -3.11
N ASP A 160 -8.68 22.54 -2.63
CA ASP A 160 -9.07 22.45 -1.21
C ASP A 160 -9.03 21.03 -0.65
N ALA A 161 -8.85 20.01 -1.48
CA ALA A 161 -8.65 18.62 -1.06
C ALA A 161 -7.24 18.41 -0.47
N ASN A 162 -6.98 19.02 0.68
CA ASN A 162 -5.66 19.12 1.30
C ASN A 162 -5.32 17.99 2.29
N THR A 163 -6.21 17.01 2.48
CA THR A 163 -5.96 15.80 3.27
C THR A 163 -6.15 14.54 2.45
N PRO A 164 -5.46 13.42 2.80
CA PRO A 164 -5.63 12.14 2.12
C PRO A 164 -7.09 11.67 2.06
N GLU A 165 -7.86 11.88 3.12
CA GLU A 165 -9.27 11.48 3.24
C GLU A 165 -10.16 12.25 2.26
N ARG A 166 -9.92 13.56 2.11
CA ARG A 166 -10.64 14.39 1.13
C ARG A 166 -10.30 13.97 -0.29
N VAL A 167 -9.01 13.75 -0.57
CA VAL A 167 -8.56 13.24 -1.87
C VAL A 167 -9.18 11.88 -2.17
N GLU A 168 -9.19 10.92 -1.22
CA GLU A 168 -9.86 9.63 -1.38
C GLU A 168 -11.35 9.81 -1.74
N SER A 169 -12.06 10.64 -0.97
CA SER A 169 -13.50 10.89 -1.18
C SER A 169 -13.81 11.45 -2.58
N GLU A 170 -12.99 12.37 -3.08
CA GLU A 170 -13.18 12.93 -4.43
C GLU A 170 -12.80 11.93 -5.52
N LEU A 171 -11.71 11.18 -5.34
CA LEU A 171 -11.28 10.15 -6.29
C LEU A 171 -12.31 9.03 -6.42
N LEU A 172 -12.90 8.58 -5.30
CA LEU A 172 -13.96 7.56 -5.31
C LEU A 172 -15.19 7.98 -6.13
N LYS A 173 -15.51 9.28 -6.18
CA LYS A 173 -16.59 9.83 -6.99
C LYS A 173 -16.20 9.97 -8.47
N LYS A 174 -14.95 10.29 -8.74
CA LYS A 174 -14.48 10.65 -10.09
C LYS A 174 -13.95 9.49 -10.89
N ILE A 175 -13.28 8.52 -10.23
CA ILE A 175 -12.72 7.34 -10.88
C ILE A 175 -13.81 6.27 -11.03
N PRO A 176 -13.99 5.65 -12.21
CA PRO A 176 -14.92 4.55 -12.36
C PRO A 176 -14.62 3.40 -11.39
N LYS A 177 -15.65 2.84 -10.74
CA LYS A 177 -15.55 1.84 -9.67
C LYS A 177 -14.65 0.64 -10.02
N LYS A 178 -14.68 0.18 -11.28
CA LYS A 178 -13.83 -0.92 -11.78
C LYS A 178 -12.32 -0.68 -11.65
N TYR A 179 -11.89 0.56 -11.46
CA TYR A 179 -10.47 0.92 -11.30
C TYR A 179 -10.07 1.20 -9.84
N HIS A 180 -11.01 1.21 -8.88
CA HIS A 180 -10.70 1.57 -7.49
C HIS A 180 -9.63 0.67 -6.90
N ALA A 181 -9.78 -0.66 -7.02
CA ALA A 181 -8.85 -1.63 -6.45
C ALA A 181 -7.41 -1.48 -6.99
N ILE A 182 -7.24 -1.09 -8.25
CA ILE A 182 -5.91 -0.91 -8.87
C ILE A 182 -5.40 0.53 -8.78
N CYS A 183 -6.23 1.48 -8.37
CA CYS A 183 -5.94 2.91 -8.45
C CYS A 183 -4.66 3.28 -7.70
N ASN A 184 -4.54 2.86 -6.44
CA ASN A 184 -3.36 3.14 -5.63
C ASN A 184 -2.11 2.61 -6.33
N HIS A 185 -2.08 1.33 -6.67
CA HIS A 185 -0.93 0.67 -7.28
C HIS A 185 -0.48 1.36 -8.57
N VAL A 186 -1.41 1.59 -9.51
CA VAL A 186 -1.13 2.25 -10.79
C VAL A 186 -0.59 3.67 -10.59
N MET A 187 -1.22 4.48 -9.72
CA MET A 187 -0.80 5.85 -9.48
C MET A 187 0.52 5.94 -8.72
N VAL A 188 0.80 4.99 -7.81
CA VAL A 188 2.08 4.90 -7.10
C VAL A 188 3.21 4.60 -8.07
N LEU A 189 3.10 3.54 -8.88
CA LEU A 189 4.15 3.17 -9.83
C LEU A 189 4.39 4.27 -10.87
N HIS A 190 3.32 4.83 -11.45
CA HIS A 190 3.45 5.94 -12.37
C HIS A 190 4.09 7.17 -11.70
N GLY A 191 3.69 7.49 -10.46
CA GLY A 191 4.25 8.61 -9.69
C GLY A 191 5.69 8.40 -9.24
N ARG A 192 6.10 7.16 -9.03
CA ARG A 192 7.45 6.78 -8.61
C ARG A 192 8.44 6.82 -9.77
N TYR A 193 8.07 6.28 -10.92
CA TYR A 193 8.99 6.05 -12.02
C TYR A 193 8.91 7.10 -13.13
N ILE A 194 7.74 7.64 -13.43
CA ILE A 194 7.48 8.57 -14.54
C ILE A 194 7.08 9.96 -14.02
N CYS A 195 5.90 10.08 -13.40
CA CYS A 195 5.32 11.35 -12.95
C CYS A 195 5.91 11.79 -11.60
N ARG A 196 7.23 11.97 -11.55
CA ARG A 196 7.97 12.31 -10.32
C ARG A 196 7.59 13.68 -9.77
N ALA A 197 7.87 13.90 -8.47
CA ALA A 197 7.65 15.20 -7.84
C ALA A 197 8.50 16.30 -8.50
N LEU A 198 9.79 16.04 -8.64
CA LEU A 198 10.74 16.91 -9.32
C LEU A 198 11.14 16.29 -10.67
N ARG A 199 11.19 17.12 -11.72
CA ARG A 199 11.59 16.72 -13.09
C ARG A 199 10.83 15.45 -13.55
N PRO A 200 9.50 15.53 -13.74
CA PRO A 200 8.72 14.41 -14.26
C PRO A 200 9.23 14.05 -15.66
N LYS A 201 9.28 12.74 -15.94
CA LYS A 201 9.74 12.22 -17.25
C LYS A 201 8.61 12.27 -18.28
N CYS A 202 8.19 13.48 -18.66
CA CYS A 202 7.03 13.65 -19.53
C CYS A 202 7.24 13.07 -20.94
N ALA A 203 8.47 13.09 -21.46
CA ALA A 203 8.80 12.47 -22.75
C ALA A 203 8.61 10.94 -22.77
N GLU A 204 8.78 10.26 -21.61
CA GLU A 204 8.55 8.81 -21.45
C GLU A 204 7.11 8.49 -21.03
N CYS A 205 6.27 9.51 -20.77
CA CYS A 205 4.95 9.31 -20.17
C CYS A 205 3.92 8.87 -21.22
N PRO A 206 3.26 7.71 -21.03
CA PRO A 206 2.31 7.17 -22.00
C PRO A 206 1.06 8.04 -22.21
N VAL A 207 0.77 8.95 -21.26
CA VAL A 207 -0.38 9.87 -21.31
C VAL A 207 0.03 11.33 -21.50
N ALA A 208 1.28 11.62 -21.89
CA ALA A 208 1.77 13.00 -22.06
C ALA A 208 0.91 13.82 -23.03
N HIS A 209 0.45 13.17 -24.11
CA HIS A 209 -0.34 13.81 -25.18
C HIS A 209 -1.74 14.27 -24.74
N ILE A 210 -2.32 13.65 -23.70
CA ILE A 210 -3.64 14.02 -23.14
C ILE A 210 -3.55 14.62 -21.74
N CYS A 211 -2.33 14.71 -21.18
CA CYS A 211 -2.13 15.23 -19.83
C CYS A 211 -2.35 16.74 -19.79
N THR A 212 -3.08 17.21 -18.76
CA THR A 212 -3.42 18.64 -18.56
C THR A 212 -2.57 19.32 -17.49
N ALA A 213 -1.54 18.64 -16.98
CA ALA A 213 -0.66 19.20 -15.95
C ALA A 213 0.08 20.46 -16.46
N ARG A 214 0.19 21.47 -15.59
CA ARG A 214 0.85 22.75 -15.94
C ARG A 214 2.38 22.70 -15.85
N ASP A 215 2.91 21.73 -15.09
CA ASP A 215 4.33 21.56 -14.80
C ASP A 215 5.00 20.46 -15.65
N LYS A 216 4.53 20.29 -16.89
CA LYS A 216 5.16 19.39 -17.85
C LYS A 216 6.59 19.80 -18.19
N THR A 217 7.45 18.82 -18.46
CA THR A 217 8.85 18.99 -18.86
C THR A 217 9.10 18.60 -20.32
N ILE A 218 8.12 18.88 -21.19
CA ILE A 218 8.21 18.75 -22.66
C ILE A 218 8.14 20.10 -23.28
#